data_0895a3257fa7d263325886ff3feb85de
#
_entry.id   0895a3257fa7d263325886ff3feb85de
#
_cell.length_a   1.000
_cell.length_b   1.000
_cell.length_c   1.000
_cell.angle_alpha   90.00
_cell.angle_beta   90.00
_cell.angle_gamma   90.00
#
_symmetry.space_group_name_H-M   'P 1'
#
loop_
_entity.id
_entity.type
_entity.pdbx_description
1 polymer ?
#
loop_
_entity_poly.entity_id
_entity_poly.type
_entity_poly.pdbx_seq_one_letter_code
_entity_poly.pdbx_strand_id
1 'polypeptide(L)'
;VIVQFIVEALPITNNSLVLDTSCGSGGFLLHALDKVRRQADAEYPDYKTDIEEREAWRSYWHDFAEKNLYGIEINEQIARTAKMNMIIHDDGHTNVISVDGLIDEKQVFETTKNKGFKYNNFDFIRNKKR
;
A
#
# COMPACT_ATOMS: atom_id res chain seq x y z
N VAL A 1 -1.78 9.87 -14.19
CA VAL A 1 -2.90 9.48 -15.07
C VAL A 1 -2.87 7.98 -15.40
N ILE A 2 -1.74 7.46 -15.91
CA ILE A 2 -1.62 6.02 -16.24
C ILE A 2 -1.74 5.14 -14.98
N VAL A 3 -1.07 5.54 -13.89
CA VAL A 3 -1.11 4.81 -12.61
C VAL A 3 -2.52 4.78 -12.04
N GLN A 4 -3.23 5.88 -12.08
CA GLN A 4 -4.62 5.95 -11.64
C GLN A 4 -5.51 5.02 -12.48
N PHE A 5 -5.33 5.01 -13.79
CA PHE A 5 -6.07 4.12 -14.69
C PHE A 5 -5.84 2.63 -14.35
N ILE A 6 -4.60 2.23 -14.10
CA ILE A 6 -4.24 0.87 -13.71
C ILE A 6 -4.94 0.47 -12.41
N VAL A 7 -4.88 1.33 -11.39
CA VAL A 7 -5.51 1.08 -10.09
C VAL A 7 -7.03 0.94 -10.23
N GLU A 8 -7.67 1.82 -11.01
CA GLU A 8 -9.11 1.75 -11.23
C GLU A 8 -9.54 0.48 -12.00
N ALA A 9 -8.68 -0.01 -12.90
CA ALA A 9 -8.94 -1.23 -13.66
C ALA A 9 -8.79 -2.51 -12.85
N LEU A 10 -7.98 -2.50 -11.79
CA LEU A 10 -7.75 -3.67 -10.94
C LEU A 10 -8.84 -3.81 -9.87
N PRO A 11 -9.33 -5.03 -9.58
CA PRO A 11 -10.34 -5.25 -8.54
C PRO A 11 -9.74 -5.23 -7.13
N ILE A 12 -9.02 -4.17 -6.77
CA ILE A 12 -8.42 -3.98 -5.45
C ILE A 12 -9.50 -3.64 -4.42
N THR A 13 -9.51 -4.37 -3.31
CA THR A 13 -10.37 -4.15 -2.16
C THR A 13 -9.53 -4.03 -0.88
N ASN A 14 -10.16 -3.72 0.25
CA ASN A 14 -9.49 -3.65 1.56
C ASN A 14 -8.86 -4.98 2.00
N ASN A 15 -9.28 -6.11 1.45
CA ASN A 15 -8.73 -7.44 1.75
C ASN A 15 -7.62 -7.87 0.80
N SER A 16 -7.36 -7.12 -0.26
CA SER A 16 -6.32 -7.43 -1.24
C SER A 16 -4.93 -7.19 -0.66
N LEU A 17 -4.02 -8.13 -0.88
CA LEU A 17 -2.59 -7.96 -0.60
C LEU A 17 -1.91 -7.42 -1.86
N VAL A 18 -1.32 -6.24 -1.76
CA VAL A 18 -0.78 -5.47 -2.89
C VAL A 18 0.69 -5.17 -2.68
N LEU A 19 1.49 -5.45 -3.70
CA LEU A 19 2.93 -5.17 -3.72
C LEU A 19 3.31 -4.39 -4.98
N ASP A 20 4.03 -3.30 -4.81
CA ASP A 20 4.74 -2.62 -5.89
C ASP A 20 6.24 -2.81 -5.72
N THR A 21 6.86 -3.59 -6.60
CA THR A 21 8.29 -3.94 -6.53
C THR A 21 9.21 -2.83 -7.07
N SER A 22 8.65 -1.75 -7.56
CA SER A 22 9.37 -0.56 -8.03
C SER A 22 8.52 0.67 -7.73
N CYS A 23 8.25 0.91 -6.44
CA CYS A 23 7.21 1.86 -6.04
C CYS A 23 7.57 3.33 -6.29
N GLY A 24 8.83 3.65 -6.53
CA GLY A 24 9.26 5.04 -6.71
C GLY A 24 8.85 5.89 -5.51
N SER A 25 8.27 7.06 -5.77
CA SER A 25 7.76 7.96 -4.73
C SER A 25 6.42 7.55 -4.12
N GLY A 26 5.88 6.38 -4.51
CA GLY A 26 4.66 5.81 -3.93
C GLY A 26 3.36 6.12 -4.66
N GLY A 27 3.41 6.57 -5.91
CA GLY A 27 2.20 6.96 -6.66
C GLY A 27 1.18 5.83 -6.78
N PHE A 28 1.60 4.63 -7.14
CA PHE A 28 0.70 3.48 -7.22
C PHE A 28 0.12 3.12 -5.85
N LEU A 29 0.95 3.12 -4.81
CA LEU A 29 0.52 2.83 -3.43
C LEU A 29 -0.52 3.83 -2.95
N LEU A 30 -0.30 5.12 -3.21
CA LEU A 30 -1.25 6.18 -2.83
C LEU A 30 -2.58 6.06 -3.57
N HIS A 31 -2.56 5.73 -4.87
CA HIS A 31 -3.78 5.51 -5.63
C HIS A 31 -4.55 4.27 -5.17
N ALA A 32 -3.84 3.19 -4.81
CA ALA A 32 -4.46 1.99 -4.24
C ALA A 32 -5.12 2.30 -2.88
N LEU A 33 -4.44 3.05 -2.02
CA LEU A 33 -5.00 3.51 -0.75
C LEU A 33 -6.22 4.41 -0.94
N ASP A 34 -6.15 5.36 -1.87
CA ASP A 34 -7.27 6.24 -2.20
C ASP A 34 -8.49 5.47 -2.70
N LYS A 35 -8.28 4.46 -3.54
CA LYS A 35 -9.35 3.57 -3.99
C LYS A 35 -10.06 2.88 -2.83
N VAL A 36 -9.30 2.32 -1.89
CA VAL A 36 -9.86 1.66 -0.70
C VAL A 36 -10.56 2.65 0.22
N ARG A 37 -10.04 3.87 0.36
CA ARG A 37 -10.73 4.96 1.10
C ARG A 37 -12.08 5.31 0.48
N ARG A 38 -12.16 5.41 -0.84
CA ARG A 38 -13.44 5.64 -1.53
C ARG A 38 -14.43 4.50 -1.33
N GLN A 39 -13.94 3.27 -1.28
CA GLN A 39 -14.78 2.12 -0.91
C GLN A 39 -15.28 2.23 0.53
N ALA A 40 -14.43 2.68 1.45
CA ALA A 40 -14.82 2.94 2.83
C ALA A 40 -15.89 4.04 2.93
N ASP A 41 -15.75 5.12 2.16
CA ASP A 41 -16.75 6.21 2.11
C ASP A 41 -18.12 5.69 1.64
N ALA A 42 -18.14 4.77 0.68
CA ALA A 42 -19.36 4.15 0.18
C ALA A 42 -19.99 3.17 1.19
N GLU A 43 -19.15 2.40 1.90
CA GLU A 43 -19.60 1.41 2.89
C GLU A 43 -20.11 2.06 4.19
N TYR A 44 -19.50 3.18 4.59
CA TYR A 44 -19.81 3.90 5.83
C TYR A 44 -20.15 5.38 5.53
N PRO A 45 -21.31 5.66 4.91
CA PRO A 45 -21.62 7.02 4.44
C PRO A 45 -21.78 8.05 5.57
N ASP A 46 -22.12 7.61 6.77
CA ASP A 46 -22.35 8.49 7.93
C ASP A 46 -21.13 8.64 8.86
N TYR A 47 -19.94 8.25 8.40
CA TYR A 47 -18.72 8.25 9.22
C TYR A 47 -18.36 9.63 9.80
N LYS A 48 -18.83 10.73 9.19
CA LYS A 48 -18.56 12.09 9.68
C LYS A 48 -19.37 12.45 10.92
N THR A 49 -20.52 11.85 11.10
CA THR A 49 -21.48 12.17 12.16
C THR A 49 -21.69 11.06 13.18
N ASP A 50 -21.43 9.82 12.81
CA ASP A 50 -21.59 8.64 13.66
C ASP A 50 -20.22 8.12 14.10
N ILE A 51 -19.99 8.01 15.43
CA ILE A 51 -18.72 7.59 16.00
C ILE A 51 -18.42 6.12 15.70
N GLU A 52 -19.42 5.23 15.78
CA GLU A 52 -19.23 3.80 15.50
C GLU A 52 -18.90 3.59 14.02
N GLU A 53 -19.60 4.24 13.12
CA GLU A 53 -19.29 4.20 11.68
C GLU A 53 -17.91 4.79 11.38
N ARG A 54 -17.51 5.84 12.08
CA ARG A 54 -16.19 6.45 11.92
C ARG A 54 -15.07 5.48 12.27
N GLU A 55 -15.21 4.73 13.35
CA GLU A 55 -14.22 3.73 13.74
C GLU A 55 -14.14 2.59 12.72
N ALA A 56 -15.28 2.09 12.25
CA ALA A 56 -15.34 1.07 11.21
C ALA A 56 -14.76 1.58 9.87
N TRP A 57 -15.10 2.79 9.48
CA TRP A 57 -14.57 3.47 8.29
C TRP A 57 -13.05 3.60 8.36
N ARG A 58 -12.52 4.07 9.49
CA ARG A 58 -11.09 4.21 9.68
C ARG A 58 -10.37 2.86 9.61
N SER A 59 -10.87 1.85 10.30
CA SER A 59 -10.29 0.50 10.30
C SER A 59 -10.28 -0.11 8.90
N TYR A 60 -11.30 0.15 8.09
CA TYR A 60 -11.43 -0.37 6.74
C TYR A 60 -10.23 -0.04 5.85
N TRP A 61 -9.85 1.23 5.75
CA TRP A 61 -8.73 1.66 4.92
C TRP A 61 -7.39 1.64 5.65
N HIS A 62 -7.38 1.88 6.96
CA HIS A 62 -6.16 1.91 7.75
C HIS A 62 -5.53 0.52 7.87
N ASP A 63 -6.32 -0.50 8.14
CA ASP A 63 -5.83 -1.88 8.18
C ASP A 63 -5.30 -2.33 6.83
N PHE A 64 -5.90 -1.91 5.74
CA PHE A 64 -5.38 -2.14 4.40
C PHE A 64 -3.99 -1.51 4.23
N ALA A 65 -3.83 -0.25 4.60
CA ALA A 65 -2.56 0.46 4.50
C ALA A 65 -1.47 -0.19 5.37
N GLU A 66 -1.82 -0.58 6.58
CA GLU A 66 -0.87 -1.14 7.55
C GLU A 66 -0.46 -2.58 7.23
N LYS A 67 -1.40 -3.41 6.80
CA LYS A 67 -1.21 -4.86 6.72
C LYS A 67 -1.14 -5.41 5.30
N ASN A 68 -1.70 -4.71 4.33
CA ASN A 68 -1.94 -5.26 3.00
C ASN A 68 -1.26 -4.51 1.86
N LEU A 69 -0.68 -3.35 2.11
CA LEU A 69 -0.08 -2.50 1.07
C LEU A 69 1.43 -2.40 1.29
N TYR A 70 2.20 -2.86 0.28
CA TYR A 70 3.65 -2.99 0.37
C TYR A 70 4.33 -2.39 -0.85
N GLY A 71 5.50 -1.79 -0.64
CA GLY A 71 6.31 -1.22 -1.70
C GLY A 71 7.81 -1.50 -1.51
N ILE A 72 8.49 -1.69 -2.61
CA ILE A 72 9.94 -1.86 -2.66
C ILE A 72 10.51 -0.80 -3.61
N GLU A 73 11.59 -0.14 -3.18
CA GLU A 73 12.35 0.80 -4.01
C GLU A 73 13.85 0.63 -3.73
N ILE A 74 14.63 0.48 -4.80
CA ILE A 74 16.08 0.27 -4.68
C ILE A 74 16.81 1.54 -4.22
N ASN A 75 16.34 2.72 -4.64
CA ASN A 75 16.94 3.99 -4.26
C ASN A 75 16.45 4.40 -2.85
N GLU A 76 17.38 4.48 -1.91
CA GLU A 76 17.06 4.77 -0.51
C GLU A 76 16.40 6.15 -0.31
N GLN A 77 16.83 7.17 -1.04
CA GLN A 77 16.25 8.50 -0.93
C GLN A 77 14.83 8.54 -1.48
N ILE A 78 14.58 7.86 -2.59
CA ILE A 78 13.25 7.76 -3.18
C ILE A 78 12.34 6.91 -2.29
N ALA A 79 12.84 5.84 -1.69
CA ALA A 79 12.10 5.04 -0.71
C ALA A 79 11.70 5.88 0.52
N ARG A 80 12.57 6.74 1.01
CA ARG A 80 12.25 7.69 2.10
C ARG A 80 11.14 8.66 1.69
N THR A 81 11.18 9.15 0.46
CA THR A 81 10.11 10.01 -0.09
C THR A 81 8.78 9.26 -0.15
N ALA A 82 8.80 8.01 -0.61
CA ALA A 82 7.60 7.16 -0.61
C ALA A 82 7.05 6.95 0.79
N LYS A 83 7.90 6.64 1.76
CA LYS A 83 7.51 6.53 3.18
C LYS A 83 6.86 7.79 3.69
N MET A 84 7.46 8.94 3.41
CA MET A 84 6.92 10.24 3.84
C MET A 84 5.55 10.49 3.23
N ASN A 85 5.39 10.24 1.93
CA ASN A 85 4.12 10.38 1.25
C ASN A 85 3.04 9.45 1.85
N MET A 86 3.40 8.21 2.15
CA MET A 86 2.47 7.26 2.79
C MET A 86 2.10 7.70 4.21
N ILE A 87 3.06 8.17 4.99
CA ILE A 87 2.82 8.67 6.37
C ILE A 87 1.83 9.85 6.35
N ILE A 88 2.01 10.77 5.43
CA ILE A 88 1.11 11.94 5.30
C ILE A 88 -0.33 11.51 4.98
N HIS A 89 -0.51 10.43 4.20
CA HIS A 89 -1.82 9.99 3.71
C HIS A 89 -2.47 8.89 4.55
N ASP A 90 -1.70 8.15 5.38
CA ASP A 90 -2.21 6.97 6.08
C ASP A 90 -2.01 6.98 7.62
N ASP A 91 -1.76 8.13 8.21
CA ASP A 91 -1.54 8.29 9.67
C ASP A 91 -0.30 7.56 10.23
N GLY A 92 0.69 7.31 9.40
CA GLY A 92 2.01 6.92 9.86
C GLY A 92 2.37 5.43 9.71
N HIS A 93 1.52 4.63 9.13
CA HIS A 93 1.85 3.22 8.84
C HIS A 93 2.29 3.05 7.38
N THR A 94 3.44 2.41 7.19
CA THR A 94 3.94 2.15 5.85
C THR A 94 4.82 0.90 5.81
N ASN A 95 4.66 0.10 4.75
CA ASN A 95 5.48 -1.06 4.43
C ASN A 95 6.31 -0.81 3.17
N VAL A 96 6.97 0.33 3.10
CA VAL A 96 7.94 0.64 2.04
C VAL A 96 9.34 0.31 2.53
N ILE A 97 10.08 -0.48 1.76
CA ILE A 97 11.45 -0.86 2.07
C ILE A 97 12.39 -0.49 0.93
N SER A 98 13.65 -0.25 1.30
CA SER A 98 14.72 0.07 0.34
C SER A 98 15.59 -1.16 0.14
N VAL A 99 15.29 -1.94 -0.89
CA VAL A 99 16.06 -3.11 -1.33
C VAL A 99 15.94 -3.27 -2.84
N ASP A 100 16.77 -4.13 -3.43
CA ASP A 100 16.58 -4.53 -4.82
C ASP A 100 15.32 -5.42 -4.92
N GLY A 101 14.34 -5.00 -5.72
CA GLY A 101 13.09 -5.74 -5.93
C GLY A 101 13.25 -7.09 -6.60
N LEU A 102 14.46 -7.44 -7.05
CA LEU A 102 14.79 -8.73 -7.64
C LEU A 102 15.32 -9.75 -6.61
N ILE A 103 15.55 -9.33 -5.35
CA ILE A 103 15.98 -10.24 -4.29
C ILE A 103 14.84 -11.12 -3.81
N ASP A 104 15.17 -12.28 -3.23
CA ASP A 104 14.17 -13.20 -2.72
C ASP A 104 13.61 -12.77 -1.34
N GLU A 105 12.52 -13.41 -0.93
CA GLU A 105 11.84 -13.13 0.34
C GLU A 105 12.74 -13.25 1.56
N LYS A 106 13.63 -14.25 1.56
CA LYS A 106 14.53 -14.49 2.68
C LYS A 106 15.50 -13.34 2.85
N GLN A 107 16.07 -12.86 1.74
CA GLN A 107 16.97 -11.70 1.75
C GLN A 107 16.23 -10.43 2.18
N VAL A 108 14.98 -10.25 1.74
CA VAL A 108 14.14 -9.14 2.20
C VAL A 108 13.95 -9.20 3.71
N PHE A 109 13.61 -10.36 4.26
CA PHE A 109 13.43 -10.51 5.70
C PHE A 109 14.74 -10.30 6.48
N GLU A 110 15.85 -10.87 6.02
CA GLU A 110 17.15 -10.70 6.68
C GLU A 110 17.58 -9.24 6.74
N THR A 111 17.30 -8.47 5.68
CA THR A 111 17.68 -7.06 5.59
C THR A 111 16.75 -6.14 6.37
N THR A 112 15.44 -6.38 6.32
CA THR A 112 14.42 -5.43 6.83
C THR A 112 13.73 -5.89 8.10
N LYS A 113 13.82 -7.20 8.42
CA LYS A 113 13.06 -7.88 9.48
C LYS A 113 11.53 -7.80 9.31
N ASN A 114 11.04 -7.39 8.15
CA ASN A 114 9.62 -7.32 7.85
C ASN A 114 9.10 -8.69 7.36
N LYS A 115 8.19 -9.28 8.11
CA LYS A 115 7.60 -10.61 7.82
C LYS A 115 6.49 -10.58 6.76
N GLY A 116 6.02 -9.39 6.39
CA GLY A 116 4.92 -9.22 5.44
C GLY A 116 5.28 -9.44 3.98
N PHE A 117 6.59 -9.38 3.63
CA PHE A 117 7.07 -9.53 2.26
C PHE A 117 7.19 -11.02 1.87
N LYS A 118 6.03 -11.68 1.75
CA LYS A 118 5.91 -13.04 1.25
C LYS A 118 5.30 -13.00 -0.15
N TYR A 119 6.13 -13.08 -1.17
CA TYR A 119 5.73 -12.81 -2.55
C TYR A 119 4.57 -13.69 -3.06
N ASN A 120 4.47 -14.93 -2.59
CA ASN A 120 3.40 -15.83 -2.99
C ASN A 120 2.02 -15.49 -2.38
N ASN A 121 1.97 -14.57 -1.41
CA ASN A 121 0.72 -14.20 -0.74
C ASN A 121 0.04 -12.97 -1.33
N PHE A 122 0.69 -12.27 -2.27
CA PHE A 122 0.13 -11.05 -2.85
C PHE A 122 -0.89 -11.35 -3.94
N ASP A 123 -2.05 -10.71 -3.87
CA ASP A 123 -3.10 -10.79 -4.88
C ASP A 123 -2.75 -9.97 -6.11
N PHE A 124 -2.09 -8.81 -5.91
CA PHE A 124 -1.66 -7.91 -6.96
C PHE A 124 -0.20 -7.54 -6.78
N ILE A 125 0.60 -7.80 -7.81
CA ILE A 125 2.01 -7.41 -7.86
C ILE A 125 2.21 -6.51 -9.06
N ARG A 126 2.57 -5.26 -8.80
CA ARG A 126 3.06 -4.37 -9.85
C ARG A 126 4.56 -4.55 -9.99
N ASN A 127 4.99 -5.02 -11.15
CA ASN A 127 6.40 -5.21 -11.45
C ASN A 127 6.76 -4.38 -12.68
N LYS A 128 7.72 -3.48 -12.50
CA LYS A 128 8.21 -2.64 -13.59
C LYS A 128 9.44 -3.31 -14.20
N LYS A 129 9.35 -3.71 -15.46
CA LYS A 129 10.53 -4.21 -16.19
C LYS A 129 11.57 -3.10 -16.30
N ARG A 130 12.76 -3.44 -15.90
CA ARG A 130 13.92 -2.56 -16.08
C ARG A 130 14.39 -2.54 -17.53
#